data_23c4fd2476a150d09f59e89d0e251ebc
#
_entry.id   23c4fd2476a150d09f59e89d0e251ebc
#
_cell.length_a   1.000
_cell.length_b   1.000
_cell.length_c   1.000
_cell.angle_alpha   90.00
_cell.angle_beta   90.00
_cell.angle_gamma   90.00
#
_symmetry.space_group_name_H-M   'P 1'
#
loop_
_entity.id
_entity.type
_entity.pdbx_description
1 polymer ?
#
loop_
_entity_poly.entity_id
_entity_poly.type
_entity_poly.pdbx_seq_one_letter_code
_entity_poly.pdbx_strand_id
1 'polypeptide(L)'
;MGNLSHLDELEAEAIYIIREVAAECENPVMLYSIGKDSSVMLHLAMKAFYPEKPPFPFLHIDTTWKFREMIEFRDRIAKENGIEMLVYTNEEGVKAGINPFDNGAAYTDIMKTQALKQALAKYQFTAAFGGGRRDEEKSRAKERIFSFRNAEQAWDPKNQRPEMWKLYNTKINKGESIRVFPISNWTEKDIWQYIQRENIPIVPLYFAKERPVVYRDGNIIMVDDERMRLKPGEKPEKIGRAHV
;
A
#
# COMPACT_ATOMS: atom_id res chain seq x y z
N MET A 1 3.23 -4.67 36.71
CA MET A 1 2.85 -4.34 35.31
C MET A 1 4.01 -4.76 34.45
N GLY A 2 3.85 -5.74 33.55
CA GLY A 2 4.90 -6.10 32.61
C GLY A 2 5.14 -4.95 31.64
N ASN A 3 6.40 -4.65 31.33
CA ASN A 3 6.73 -3.71 30.27
C ASN A 3 6.24 -4.29 28.94
N LEU A 4 5.57 -3.46 28.14
CA LEU A 4 5.22 -3.81 26.76
C LEU A 4 6.49 -4.12 25.97
N SER A 5 6.45 -5.11 25.08
CA SER A 5 7.54 -5.32 24.14
C SER A 5 7.57 -4.18 23.11
N HIS A 6 8.71 -3.97 22.46
CA HIS A 6 8.83 -2.97 21.40
C HIS A 6 7.74 -3.13 20.31
N LEU A 7 7.44 -4.35 19.89
CA LEU A 7 6.38 -4.60 18.90
C LEU A 7 4.97 -4.30 19.45
N ASP A 8 4.74 -4.49 20.75
CA ASP A 8 3.45 -4.15 21.36
C ASP A 8 3.24 -2.64 21.44
N GLU A 9 4.32 -1.88 21.68
CA GLU A 9 4.28 -0.41 21.66
C GLU A 9 3.98 0.11 20.26
N LEU A 10 4.64 -0.45 19.24
CA LEU A 10 4.41 -0.09 17.83
C LEU A 10 2.99 -0.46 17.38
N GLU A 11 2.49 -1.63 17.77
CA GLU A 11 1.12 -2.06 17.50
C GLU A 11 0.10 -1.12 18.15
N ALA A 12 0.28 -0.82 19.43
CA ALA A 12 -0.62 0.06 20.16
C ALA A 12 -0.69 1.47 19.54
N GLU A 13 0.46 2.02 19.14
CA GLU A 13 0.54 3.31 18.42
C GLU A 13 -0.20 3.26 17.09
N ALA A 14 0.05 2.24 16.28
CA ALA A 14 -0.60 2.09 14.97
C ALA A 14 -2.13 1.92 15.09
N ILE A 15 -2.60 1.10 16.03
CA ILE A 15 -4.03 0.93 16.32
C ILE A 15 -4.67 2.23 16.78
N TYR A 16 -4.00 2.98 17.66
CA TYR A 16 -4.47 4.28 18.11
C TYR A 16 -4.65 5.25 16.94
N ILE A 17 -3.64 5.36 16.05
CA ILE A 17 -3.71 6.23 14.88
C ILE A 17 -4.87 5.83 13.94
N ILE A 18 -5.05 4.52 13.71
CA ILE A 18 -6.13 4.02 12.83
C ILE A 18 -7.50 4.39 13.42
N ARG A 19 -7.69 4.22 14.71
CA ARG A 19 -8.95 4.56 15.40
C ARG A 19 -9.22 6.06 15.40
N GLU A 20 -8.18 6.88 15.64
CA GLU A 20 -8.27 8.34 15.61
C GLU A 20 -8.76 8.86 14.25
N VAL A 21 -8.17 8.37 13.17
CA VAL A 21 -8.58 8.76 11.81
C VAL A 21 -10.00 8.30 11.49
N ALA A 22 -10.38 7.10 11.91
CA ALA A 22 -11.74 6.59 11.70
C ALA A 22 -12.80 7.38 12.46
N ALA A 23 -12.43 7.96 13.64
CA ALA A 23 -13.33 8.77 14.43
C ALA A 23 -13.45 10.22 13.94
N GLU A 24 -12.34 10.80 13.44
CA GLU A 24 -12.24 12.23 13.18
C GLU A 24 -12.39 12.59 11.69
N CYS A 25 -12.15 11.65 10.77
CA CYS A 25 -12.23 11.91 9.34
C CYS A 25 -13.56 11.40 8.75
N GLU A 26 -14.22 12.25 7.96
CA GLU A 26 -15.54 11.92 7.40
C GLU A 26 -15.53 10.72 6.45
N ASN A 27 -14.50 10.59 5.62
CA ASN A 27 -14.46 9.58 4.57
C ASN A 27 -13.03 8.99 4.41
N PRO A 28 -12.59 8.15 5.35
CA PRO A 28 -11.29 7.51 5.29
C PRO A 28 -11.29 6.28 4.36
N VAL A 29 -10.12 5.95 3.83
CA VAL A 29 -9.88 4.75 3.02
C VAL A 29 -8.51 4.15 3.33
N MET A 30 -8.37 2.84 3.32
CA MET A 30 -7.06 2.19 3.46
C MET A 30 -6.54 1.71 2.11
N LEU A 31 -5.35 2.21 1.73
CA LEU A 31 -4.69 1.78 0.50
C LEU A 31 -4.14 0.37 0.67
N TYR A 32 -4.49 -0.53 -0.24
CA TYR A 32 -4.05 -1.92 -0.22
C TYR A 32 -3.26 -2.27 -1.49
N SER A 33 -1.94 -2.28 -1.38
CA SER A 33 -1.03 -2.54 -2.51
C SER A 33 -0.68 -4.02 -2.71
N ILE A 34 -1.18 -4.91 -1.84
CA ILE A 34 -0.86 -6.36 -1.78
C ILE A 34 0.55 -6.63 -1.24
N GLY A 35 1.37 -5.62 -1.01
CA GLY A 35 2.68 -5.77 -0.39
C GLY A 35 2.59 -6.11 1.10
N LYS A 36 3.72 -6.55 1.68
CA LYS A 36 3.81 -6.94 3.11
C LYS A 36 3.35 -5.83 4.06
N ASP A 37 3.73 -4.57 3.78
CA ASP A 37 3.37 -3.43 4.61
C ASP A 37 1.85 -3.19 4.60
N SER A 38 1.20 -3.29 3.44
CA SER A 38 -0.26 -3.19 3.34
C SER A 38 -0.97 -4.39 3.97
N SER A 39 -0.35 -5.57 4.01
CA SER A 39 -0.90 -6.74 4.73
C SER A 39 -0.83 -6.53 6.25
N VAL A 40 0.26 -5.95 6.76
CA VAL A 40 0.36 -5.54 8.17
C VAL A 40 -0.68 -4.47 8.49
N MET A 41 -0.86 -3.47 7.63
CA MET A 41 -1.88 -2.43 7.79
C MET A 41 -3.31 -3.00 7.86
N LEU A 42 -3.64 -3.95 6.99
CA LEU A 42 -4.92 -4.65 7.04
C LEU A 42 -5.12 -5.39 8.37
N HIS A 43 -4.11 -6.14 8.82
CA HIS A 43 -4.14 -6.86 10.08
C HIS A 43 -4.37 -5.91 11.27
N LEU A 44 -3.63 -4.81 11.31
CA LEU A 44 -3.79 -3.77 12.34
C LEU A 44 -5.18 -3.14 12.31
N ALA A 45 -5.74 -2.88 11.13
CA ALA A 45 -7.10 -2.36 11.00
C ALA A 45 -8.15 -3.36 11.50
N MET A 46 -8.03 -4.64 11.14
CA MET A 46 -8.92 -5.68 11.66
C MET A 46 -8.82 -5.79 13.18
N LYS A 47 -7.61 -5.72 13.73
CA LYS A 47 -7.36 -5.75 15.18
C LYS A 47 -7.90 -4.51 15.89
N ALA A 48 -7.80 -3.33 15.25
CA ALA A 48 -8.28 -2.07 15.80
C ALA A 48 -9.79 -2.06 16.06
N PHE A 49 -10.58 -2.75 15.27
CA PHE A 49 -12.03 -2.75 15.34
C PHE A 49 -12.65 -4.09 15.77
N TYR A 50 -11.81 -5.08 16.10
CA TYR A 50 -12.32 -6.38 16.57
C TYR A 50 -13.31 -6.23 17.74
N PRO A 51 -14.47 -6.93 17.74
CA PRO A 51 -14.90 -7.98 16.79
C PRO A 51 -15.56 -7.46 15.50
N GLU A 52 -15.77 -6.16 15.38
CA GLU A 52 -16.35 -5.55 14.19
C GLU A 52 -15.31 -5.40 13.06
N LYS A 53 -15.76 -5.00 11.89
CA LYS A 53 -14.92 -4.69 10.74
C LYS A 53 -14.48 -3.23 10.77
N PRO A 54 -13.35 -2.90 10.11
CA PRO A 54 -12.99 -1.49 9.89
C PRO A 54 -14.15 -0.71 9.23
N PRO A 55 -14.50 0.48 9.75
CA PRO A 55 -15.64 1.26 9.26
C PRO A 55 -15.29 2.08 8.00
N PHE A 56 -14.38 1.60 7.19
CA PHE A 56 -13.92 2.23 5.96
C PHE A 56 -13.53 1.17 4.92
N PRO A 57 -13.64 1.49 3.62
CA PRO A 57 -13.26 0.59 2.55
C PRO A 57 -11.73 0.51 2.39
N PHE A 58 -11.30 -0.52 1.67
CA PHE A 58 -9.94 -0.68 1.18
C PHE A 58 -9.89 -0.34 -0.29
N LEU A 59 -8.81 0.33 -0.74
CA LEU A 59 -8.63 0.73 -2.12
C LEU A 59 -7.37 0.10 -2.71
N HIS A 60 -7.57 -0.68 -3.75
CA HIS A 60 -6.51 -1.22 -4.59
C HIS A 60 -6.45 -0.49 -5.92
N ILE A 61 -5.27 0.05 -6.27
CA ILE A 61 -5.02 0.58 -7.62
C ILE A 61 -4.51 -0.55 -8.50
N ASP A 62 -5.34 -0.95 -9.45
CA ASP A 62 -4.97 -1.96 -10.43
C ASP A 62 -4.28 -1.30 -11.64
N THR A 63 -3.02 -1.61 -11.79
CA THR A 63 -2.19 -1.13 -12.90
C THR A 63 -2.27 -2.02 -14.13
N THR A 64 -3.14 -3.04 -14.12
CA THR A 64 -3.37 -4.06 -15.17
C THR A 64 -2.22 -5.04 -15.43
N TRP A 65 -1.01 -4.73 -14.98
CA TRP A 65 0.20 -5.55 -15.19
C TRP A 65 0.70 -6.24 -13.91
N LYS A 66 -0.20 -6.46 -12.94
CA LYS A 66 0.13 -7.22 -11.74
C LYS A 66 0.17 -8.72 -12.02
N PHE A 67 1.00 -9.44 -11.28
CA PHE A 67 1.05 -10.90 -11.33
C PHE A 67 -0.28 -11.52 -10.89
N ARG A 68 -0.66 -12.64 -11.50
CA ARG A 68 -1.89 -13.36 -11.16
C ARG A 68 -1.95 -13.74 -9.70
N GLU A 69 -0.84 -14.24 -9.15
CA GLU A 69 -0.73 -14.57 -7.71
C GLU A 69 -1.10 -13.38 -6.80
N MET A 70 -0.83 -12.14 -7.23
CA MET A 70 -1.21 -10.94 -6.48
C MET A 70 -2.72 -10.71 -6.49
N ILE A 71 -3.34 -10.84 -7.64
CA ILE A 71 -4.79 -10.62 -7.80
C ILE A 71 -5.57 -11.69 -7.03
N GLU A 72 -5.20 -12.96 -7.18
CA GLU A 72 -5.80 -14.08 -6.47
C GLU A 72 -5.65 -13.91 -4.94
N PHE A 73 -4.47 -13.49 -4.49
CA PHE A 73 -4.22 -13.22 -3.07
C PHE A 73 -5.11 -12.08 -2.56
N ARG A 74 -5.20 -10.95 -3.28
CA ARG A 74 -6.06 -9.81 -2.93
C ARG A 74 -7.51 -10.25 -2.76
N ASP A 75 -8.05 -10.95 -3.75
CA ASP A 75 -9.47 -11.33 -3.77
C ASP A 75 -9.78 -12.34 -2.67
N ARG A 76 -8.87 -13.28 -2.41
CA ARG A 76 -8.98 -14.23 -1.31
C ARG A 76 -8.98 -13.51 0.04
N ILE A 77 -8.01 -12.63 0.28
CA ILE A 77 -7.90 -11.88 1.54
C ILE A 77 -9.12 -10.99 1.77
N ALA A 78 -9.61 -10.31 0.74
CA ALA A 78 -10.83 -9.51 0.83
C ALA A 78 -12.04 -10.35 1.25
N LYS A 79 -12.21 -11.53 0.64
CA LYS A 79 -13.29 -12.44 0.94
C LYS A 79 -13.18 -13.04 2.35
N GLU A 80 -12.01 -13.54 2.73
CA GLU A 80 -11.76 -14.16 4.04
C GLU A 80 -12.02 -13.20 5.20
N ASN A 81 -11.61 -11.93 5.05
CA ASN A 81 -11.82 -10.89 6.06
C ASN A 81 -13.18 -10.20 5.91
N GLY A 82 -13.91 -10.45 4.85
CA GLY A 82 -15.21 -9.83 4.57
C GLY A 82 -15.14 -8.31 4.51
N ILE A 83 -14.06 -7.77 3.95
CA ILE A 83 -13.83 -6.34 3.78
C ILE A 83 -14.31 -5.85 2.41
N GLU A 84 -14.73 -4.59 2.35
CA GLU A 84 -15.03 -3.92 1.08
C GLU A 84 -13.73 -3.53 0.39
N MET A 85 -13.45 -4.16 -0.76
CA MET A 85 -12.26 -3.89 -1.56
C MET A 85 -12.66 -3.17 -2.85
N LEU A 86 -12.40 -1.87 -2.89
CA LEU A 86 -12.55 -1.06 -4.10
C LEU A 86 -11.33 -1.28 -5.00
N VAL A 87 -11.57 -1.61 -6.24
CA VAL A 87 -10.52 -1.75 -7.26
C VAL A 87 -10.68 -0.62 -8.26
N TYR A 88 -9.63 0.17 -8.46
CA TYR A 88 -9.64 1.28 -9.39
C TYR A 88 -8.54 1.14 -10.44
N THR A 89 -8.89 1.34 -11.70
CA THR A 89 -7.97 1.32 -12.85
C THR A 89 -8.09 2.65 -13.60
N ASN A 90 -6.97 3.18 -14.08
CA ASN A 90 -6.99 4.34 -14.98
C ASN A 90 -7.39 3.89 -16.39
N GLU A 91 -8.67 4.01 -16.71
CA GLU A 91 -9.22 3.58 -18.00
C GLU A 91 -8.61 4.31 -19.21
N GLU A 92 -8.25 5.59 -19.05
CA GLU A 92 -7.60 6.36 -20.11
C GLU A 92 -6.21 5.82 -20.42
N GLY A 93 -5.43 5.47 -19.38
CA GLY A 93 -4.14 4.82 -19.53
C GLY A 93 -4.26 3.44 -20.20
N VAL A 94 -5.31 2.68 -19.87
CA VAL A 94 -5.58 1.39 -20.54
C VAL A 94 -5.91 1.59 -22.02
N LYS A 95 -6.80 2.54 -22.36
CA LYS A 95 -7.16 2.86 -23.75
C LYS A 95 -5.97 3.35 -24.56
N ALA A 96 -5.04 4.07 -23.91
CA ALA A 96 -3.79 4.53 -24.53
C ALA A 96 -2.73 3.43 -24.65
N GLY A 97 -3.00 2.20 -24.19
CA GLY A 97 -2.07 1.07 -24.28
C GLY A 97 -0.84 1.20 -23.38
N ILE A 98 -0.92 1.99 -22.31
CA ILE A 98 0.19 2.23 -21.39
C ILE A 98 0.60 0.92 -20.70
N ASN A 99 1.87 0.56 -20.84
CA ASN A 99 2.42 -0.68 -20.32
C ASN A 99 3.85 -0.49 -19.78
N PRO A 100 4.35 -1.38 -18.90
CA PRO A 100 5.65 -1.21 -18.26
C PRO A 100 6.85 -1.40 -19.21
N PHE A 101 6.67 -2.07 -20.34
CA PHE A 101 7.75 -2.39 -21.27
C PHE A 101 8.07 -1.23 -22.21
N ASP A 102 7.03 -0.54 -22.70
CA ASP A 102 7.18 0.53 -23.69
C ASP A 102 7.23 1.92 -23.04
N ASN A 103 6.63 2.08 -21.86
CA ASN A 103 6.43 3.39 -21.21
C ASN A 103 7.29 3.62 -19.97
N GLY A 104 7.99 2.61 -19.44
CA GLY A 104 8.94 2.77 -18.35
C GLY A 104 8.38 3.56 -17.14
N ALA A 105 9.03 4.66 -16.76
CA ALA A 105 8.61 5.50 -15.63
C ALA A 105 7.22 6.14 -15.84
N ALA A 106 6.83 6.46 -17.07
CA ALA A 106 5.51 7.03 -17.36
C ALA A 106 4.38 6.05 -17.03
N TYR A 107 4.61 4.74 -17.18
CA TYR A 107 3.65 3.72 -16.76
C TYR A 107 3.32 3.85 -15.26
N THR A 108 4.34 3.97 -14.40
CA THR A 108 4.13 4.11 -12.96
C THR A 108 3.39 5.39 -12.61
N ASP A 109 3.73 6.50 -13.26
CA ASP A 109 3.03 7.76 -13.03
C ASP A 109 1.56 7.68 -13.44
N ILE A 110 1.28 7.26 -14.68
CA ILE A 110 -0.09 7.23 -15.23
C ILE A 110 -0.95 6.17 -14.55
N MET A 111 -0.46 4.93 -14.46
CA MET A 111 -1.27 3.79 -14.02
C MET A 111 -1.33 3.63 -12.49
N LYS A 112 -0.45 4.29 -11.74
CA LYS A 112 -0.42 4.23 -10.27
C LYS A 112 -0.68 5.59 -9.64
N THR A 113 0.15 6.61 -9.92
CA THR A 113 0.06 7.91 -9.24
C THR A 113 -1.18 8.69 -9.64
N GLN A 114 -1.42 8.85 -10.94
CA GLN A 114 -2.61 9.55 -11.45
C GLN A 114 -3.88 8.75 -11.15
N ALA A 115 -3.87 7.42 -11.32
CA ALA A 115 -4.98 6.55 -10.95
C ALA A 115 -5.38 6.69 -9.48
N LEU A 116 -4.40 6.79 -8.57
CA LEU A 116 -4.68 7.03 -7.15
C LEU A 116 -5.35 8.39 -6.94
N LYS A 117 -4.86 9.46 -7.55
CA LYS A 117 -5.47 10.78 -7.47
C LYS A 117 -6.91 10.79 -8.00
N GLN A 118 -7.13 10.13 -9.15
CA GLN A 118 -8.46 9.99 -9.74
C GLN A 118 -9.41 9.22 -8.80
N ALA A 119 -8.96 8.10 -8.23
CA ALA A 119 -9.78 7.31 -7.30
C ALA A 119 -10.17 8.10 -6.06
N LEU A 120 -9.21 8.82 -5.44
CA LEU A 120 -9.47 9.62 -4.25
C LEU A 120 -10.45 10.76 -4.52
N ALA A 121 -10.33 11.40 -5.67
CA ALA A 121 -11.28 12.45 -6.10
C ALA A 121 -12.66 11.87 -6.42
N LYS A 122 -12.72 10.77 -7.17
CA LYS A 122 -13.98 10.10 -7.54
C LYS A 122 -14.80 9.68 -6.32
N TYR A 123 -14.16 9.09 -5.34
CA TYR A 123 -14.82 8.62 -4.11
C TYR A 123 -14.84 9.66 -2.99
N GLN A 124 -14.28 10.84 -3.22
CA GLN A 124 -14.22 11.96 -2.26
C GLN A 124 -13.57 11.57 -0.92
N PHE A 125 -12.53 10.72 -0.95
CA PHE A 125 -11.83 10.36 0.27
C PHE A 125 -11.04 11.52 0.86
N THR A 126 -11.26 11.79 2.14
CA THR A 126 -10.62 12.88 2.90
C THR A 126 -9.36 12.44 3.62
N ALA A 127 -9.25 11.15 3.95
CA ALA A 127 -8.07 10.57 4.57
C ALA A 127 -7.73 9.24 3.90
N ALA A 128 -6.45 9.01 3.63
CA ALA A 128 -6.00 7.74 3.05
C ALA A 128 -4.82 7.17 3.83
N PHE A 129 -5.04 6.01 4.45
CA PHE A 129 -3.98 5.25 5.10
C PHE A 129 -3.03 4.65 4.09
N GLY A 130 -1.73 4.73 4.36
CA GLY A 130 -0.67 4.13 3.56
C GLY A 130 0.38 3.43 4.41
N GLY A 131 1.02 2.42 3.84
CA GLY A 131 2.07 1.62 4.49
C GLY A 131 3.47 2.24 4.42
N GLY A 132 3.60 3.53 4.15
CA GLY A 132 4.89 4.20 4.06
C GLY A 132 5.61 4.27 5.40
N ARG A 133 6.93 4.02 5.40
CA ARG A 133 7.77 4.02 6.60
C ARG A 133 8.96 4.97 6.44
N ARG A 134 9.40 5.58 7.53
CA ARG A 134 10.58 6.48 7.55
C ARG A 134 11.87 5.75 7.22
N ASP A 135 11.93 4.47 7.54
CA ASP A 135 13.07 3.60 7.29
C ASP A 135 13.26 3.28 5.80
N GLU A 136 12.17 3.31 5.02
CA GLU A 136 12.15 2.95 3.61
C GLU A 136 12.77 4.02 2.72
N GLU A 137 12.50 5.30 3.02
CA GLU A 137 12.90 6.42 2.16
C GLU A 137 13.05 7.72 2.95
N LYS A 138 14.12 8.49 2.68
CA LYS A 138 14.39 9.76 3.37
C LYS A 138 13.28 10.81 3.22
N SER A 139 12.57 10.82 2.10
CA SER A 139 11.43 11.71 1.87
C SER A 139 10.29 11.44 2.85
N ARG A 140 10.07 10.18 3.21
CA ARG A 140 9.03 9.75 4.16
C ARG A 140 9.26 10.30 5.57
N ALA A 141 10.52 10.48 5.98
CA ALA A 141 10.82 11.07 7.28
C ALA A 141 10.32 12.53 7.42
N LYS A 142 10.16 13.24 6.32
CA LYS A 142 9.68 14.64 6.30
C LYS A 142 8.14 14.71 6.32
N GLU A 143 7.46 13.72 5.79
CA GLU A 143 5.99 13.72 5.66
C GLU A 143 5.26 13.50 6.99
N ARG A 144 5.95 13.02 8.04
CA ARG A 144 5.36 12.67 9.35
C ARG A 144 4.30 11.57 9.25
N ILE A 145 3.57 11.30 10.33
CA ILE A 145 2.49 10.33 10.37
C ILE A 145 1.27 10.87 9.63
N PHE A 146 0.91 12.15 9.86
CA PHE A 146 -0.18 12.85 9.18
C PHE A 146 0.39 13.83 8.14
N SER A 147 0.35 13.44 6.89
CA SER A 147 0.88 14.21 5.76
C SER A 147 -0.26 14.96 5.07
N PHE A 148 -0.28 16.29 5.23
CA PHE A 148 -1.31 17.13 4.63
C PHE A 148 -1.09 17.31 3.13
N ARG A 149 -2.20 17.26 2.37
CA ARG A 149 -2.24 17.41 0.92
C ARG A 149 -3.15 18.56 0.55
N ASN A 150 -2.67 19.41 -0.34
CA ASN A 150 -3.46 20.50 -0.91
C ASN A 150 -4.53 19.97 -1.90
N ALA A 151 -5.28 20.87 -2.52
CA ALA A 151 -6.34 20.54 -3.48
C ALA A 151 -5.84 19.75 -4.70
N GLU A 152 -4.57 19.91 -5.10
CA GLU A 152 -3.91 19.15 -6.17
C GLU A 152 -3.37 17.80 -5.68
N GLN A 153 -3.64 17.44 -4.42
CA GLN A 153 -3.16 16.25 -3.74
C GLN A 153 -1.62 16.16 -3.65
N ALA A 154 -0.95 17.29 -3.73
CA ALA A 154 0.48 17.42 -3.49
C ALA A 154 0.75 17.62 -2.00
N TRP A 155 1.89 17.09 -1.53
CA TRP A 155 2.32 17.32 -0.16
C TRP A 155 2.57 18.81 0.09
N ASP A 156 1.99 19.34 1.18
CA ASP A 156 2.13 20.72 1.58
C ASP A 156 2.98 20.85 2.86
N PRO A 157 4.31 21.03 2.71
CA PRO A 157 5.20 21.14 3.85
C PRO A 157 4.97 22.37 4.71
N LYS A 158 4.33 23.42 4.17
CA LYS A 158 4.05 24.66 4.90
C LYS A 158 2.91 24.51 5.90
N ASN A 159 1.94 23.69 5.56
CA ASN A 159 0.78 23.39 6.41
C ASN A 159 0.95 22.12 7.24
N GLN A 160 2.14 21.49 7.19
CA GLN A 160 2.45 20.33 8.02
C GLN A 160 2.43 20.72 9.50
N ARG A 161 1.65 20.01 10.30
CA ARG A 161 1.45 20.31 11.72
C ARG A 161 2.38 19.50 12.61
N PRO A 162 2.82 20.06 13.75
CA PRO A 162 3.60 19.31 14.72
C PRO A 162 2.82 18.12 15.30
N GLU A 163 3.51 16.98 15.48
CA GLU A 163 2.98 15.77 16.11
C GLU A 163 3.66 15.59 17.49
N MET A 164 3.43 16.59 18.36
CA MET A 164 4.00 16.57 19.72
C MET A 164 3.14 15.73 20.65
N TRP A 165 3.78 14.98 21.53
CA TRP A 165 3.11 14.12 22.54
C TRP A 165 2.09 13.14 21.97
N LYS A 166 2.29 12.67 20.72
CA LYS A 166 1.36 11.80 19.99
C LYS A 166 -0.06 12.40 19.85
N LEU A 167 -0.16 13.70 19.87
CA LEU A 167 -1.39 14.41 19.55
C LEU A 167 -1.43 14.70 18.05
N TYR A 168 -2.47 14.25 17.39
CA TYR A 168 -2.66 14.40 15.95
C TYR A 168 -3.77 15.39 15.67
N ASN A 169 -3.57 16.24 14.68
CA ASN A 169 -4.58 17.18 14.22
C ASN A 169 -5.07 16.75 12.84
N THR A 170 -6.28 16.28 12.76
CA THR A 170 -6.94 15.77 11.56
C THR A 170 -7.74 16.82 10.80
N LYS A 171 -7.87 18.05 11.34
CA LYS A 171 -8.66 19.10 10.74
C LYS A 171 -8.11 19.52 9.38
N ILE A 172 -8.91 19.41 8.33
CA ILE A 172 -8.61 19.81 6.96
C ILE A 172 -9.56 20.90 6.50
N ASN A 173 -9.14 21.70 5.53
CA ASN A 173 -10.00 22.66 4.84
C ASN A 173 -10.67 21.99 3.64
N LYS A 174 -11.69 22.65 3.09
CA LYS A 174 -12.39 22.17 1.89
C LYS A 174 -11.40 21.99 0.73
N GLY A 175 -11.37 20.79 0.16
CA GLY A 175 -10.48 20.40 -0.94
C GLY A 175 -9.12 19.86 -0.51
N GLU A 176 -8.76 19.94 0.77
CA GLU A 176 -7.58 19.29 1.31
C GLU A 176 -7.85 17.81 1.66
N SER A 177 -6.79 17.04 1.82
CA SER A 177 -6.85 15.65 2.29
C SER A 177 -5.62 15.31 3.13
N ILE A 178 -5.65 14.17 3.82
CA ILE A 178 -4.53 13.69 4.63
C ILE A 178 -4.10 12.32 4.14
N ARG A 179 -2.79 12.11 4.03
CA ARG A 179 -2.19 10.78 3.99
C ARG A 179 -1.76 10.41 5.40
N VAL A 180 -2.14 9.24 5.85
CA VAL A 180 -1.83 8.76 7.21
C VAL A 180 -0.96 7.53 7.13
N PHE A 181 0.15 7.53 7.87
CA PHE A 181 1.16 6.45 7.87
C PHE A 181 1.28 5.82 9.27
N PRO A 182 0.35 4.95 9.69
CA PRO A 182 0.32 4.38 11.04
C PRO A 182 1.57 3.57 11.40
N ILE A 183 2.24 2.99 10.42
CA ILE A 183 3.48 2.23 10.60
C ILE A 183 4.74 3.03 10.24
N SER A 184 4.65 4.36 10.22
CA SER A 184 5.76 5.26 9.85
C SER A 184 7.04 5.03 10.70
N ASN A 185 6.89 4.67 11.96
CA ASN A 185 8.00 4.47 12.90
C ASN A 185 8.56 3.03 12.88
N TRP A 186 7.95 2.12 12.12
CA TRP A 186 8.39 0.73 12.04
C TRP A 186 9.60 0.60 11.10
N THR A 187 10.56 -0.23 11.49
CA THR A 187 11.65 -0.66 10.60
C THR A 187 11.25 -1.83 9.73
N GLU A 188 12.04 -2.12 8.70
CA GLU A 188 11.87 -3.32 7.87
C GLU A 188 11.89 -4.59 8.73
N LYS A 189 12.77 -4.63 9.73
CA LYS A 189 12.87 -5.74 10.67
C LYS A 189 11.59 -5.88 11.51
N ASP A 190 11.03 -4.79 12.00
CA ASP A 190 9.78 -4.80 12.80
C ASP A 190 8.62 -5.39 11.98
N ILE A 191 8.50 -5.01 10.71
CA ILE A 191 7.49 -5.56 9.80
C ILE A 191 7.60 -7.07 9.70
N TRP A 192 8.80 -7.61 9.43
CA TRP A 192 8.98 -9.05 9.29
C TRP A 192 8.77 -9.81 10.61
N GLN A 193 9.25 -9.27 11.72
CA GLN A 193 9.04 -9.86 13.05
C GLN A 193 7.54 -9.86 13.42
N TYR A 194 6.82 -8.80 13.08
CA TYR A 194 5.39 -8.71 13.34
C TYR A 194 4.59 -9.67 12.46
N ILE A 195 4.93 -9.79 11.18
CA ILE A 195 4.33 -10.79 10.28
C ILE A 195 4.51 -12.20 10.84
N GLN A 196 5.71 -12.52 11.33
CA GLN A 196 5.99 -13.82 11.93
C GLN A 196 5.22 -14.03 13.24
N ARG A 197 5.21 -13.04 14.12
CA ARG A 197 4.53 -13.09 15.42
C ARG A 197 3.03 -13.31 15.29
N GLU A 198 2.40 -12.54 14.42
CA GLU A 198 0.95 -12.53 14.22
C GLU A 198 0.49 -13.53 13.14
N ASN A 199 1.43 -14.25 12.52
CA ASN A 199 1.18 -15.17 11.41
C ASN A 199 0.36 -14.52 10.27
N ILE A 200 0.76 -13.30 9.89
CA ILE A 200 0.05 -12.51 8.87
C ILE A 200 0.25 -13.12 7.49
N PRO A 201 -0.82 -13.44 6.75
CA PRO A 201 -0.68 -13.92 5.39
C PRO A 201 -0.13 -12.80 4.48
N ILE A 202 0.88 -13.14 3.69
CA ILE A 202 1.47 -12.25 2.69
C ILE A 202 1.49 -12.94 1.32
N VAL A 203 1.59 -12.13 0.27
CA VAL A 203 1.60 -12.66 -1.10
C VAL A 203 2.78 -13.62 -1.30
N PRO A 204 2.58 -14.79 -1.96
CA PRO A 204 3.62 -15.80 -2.12
C PRO A 204 4.86 -15.34 -2.88
N LEU A 205 4.82 -14.18 -3.54
CA LEU A 205 5.97 -13.60 -4.25
C LEU A 205 7.16 -13.27 -3.33
N TYR A 206 6.93 -13.08 -2.03
CA TYR A 206 8.00 -12.89 -1.04
C TYR A 206 8.77 -14.17 -0.72
N PHE A 207 8.24 -15.33 -1.07
CA PHE A 207 8.90 -16.60 -0.80
C PHE A 207 9.65 -17.14 -2.02
N ALA A 208 10.78 -17.81 -1.76
CA ALA A 208 11.51 -18.49 -2.80
C ALA A 208 10.67 -19.60 -3.43
N LYS A 209 10.52 -19.55 -4.74
CA LYS A 209 9.78 -20.51 -5.56
C LYS A 209 10.40 -20.54 -6.96
N GLU A 210 10.45 -21.71 -7.57
CA GLU A 210 10.83 -21.78 -8.98
C GLU A 210 9.85 -21.02 -9.87
N ARG A 211 10.37 -20.03 -10.59
CA ARG A 211 9.58 -19.18 -11.49
C ARG A 211 10.26 -19.06 -12.84
N PRO A 212 9.51 -19.08 -13.94
CA PRO A 212 10.06 -18.79 -15.25
C PRO A 212 10.42 -17.30 -15.36
N VAL A 213 11.65 -17.02 -15.77
CA VAL A 213 12.16 -15.64 -15.92
C VAL A 213 12.91 -15.49 -17.22
N VAL A 214 13.03 -14.26 -17.68
CA VAL A 214 13.97 -13.84 -18.75
C VAL A 214 14.85 -12.73 -18.24
N TYR A 215 16.02 -12.57 -18.85
CA TYR A 215 16.97 -11.50 -18.52
C TYR A 215 16.91 -10.44 -19.61
N ARG A 216 16.62 -9.19 -19.24
CA ARG A 216 16.63 -8.04 -20.16
C ARG A 216 17.34 -6.87 -19.50
N ASP A 217 18.34 -6.34 -20.18
CA ASP A 217 19.08 -5.14 -19.75
C ASP A 217 19.56 -5.21 -18.29
N GLY A 218 20.05 -6.41 -17.88
CA GLY A 218 20.49 -6.66 -16.50
C GLY A 218 19.38 -6.92 -15.48
N ASN A 219 18.12 -6.87 -15.89
CA ASN A 219 16.98 -7.12 -15.02
C ASN A 219 16.44 -8.55 -15.19
N ILE A 220 15.99 -9.14 -14.09
CA ILE A 220 15.27 -10.41 -14.08
C ILE A 220 13.79 -10.11 -14.17
N ILE A 221 13.13 -10.58 -15.21
CA ILE A 221 11.72 -10.33 -15.47
C ILE A 221 10.97 -11.66 -15.41
N MET A 222 9.99 -11.77 -14.53
CA MET A 222 9.14 -12.96 -14.41
C MET A 222 8.19 -13.07 -15.60
N VAL A 223 8.09 -14.27 -16.17
CA VAL A 223 7.12 -14.61 -17.20
C VAL A 223 5.89 -15.21 -16.53
N ASP A 224 4.89 -14.37 -16.26
CA ASP A 224 3.67 -14.78 -15.55
C ASP A 224 2.61 -15.36 -16.50
N ASP A 225 2.36 -14.65 -17.60
CA ASP A 225 1.38 -15.04 -18.61
C ASP A 225 1.70 -14.45 -20.00
N GLU A 226 0.78 -14.60 -20.97
CA GLU A 226 0.93 -14.15 -22.35
C GLU A 226 1.10 -12.64 -22.54
N ARG A 227 0.76 -11.82 -21.54
CA ARG A 227 1.01 -10.36 -21.56
C ARG A 227 2.51 -10.07 -21.62
N MET A 228 3.30 -10.94 -20.99
CA MET A 228 4.76 -10.88 -21.08
C MET A 228 5.25 -11.44 -22.41
N ARG A 229 5.36 -10.56 -23.43
CA ARG A 229 5.82 -10.96 -24.76
C ARG A 229 7.31 -11.30 -24.75
N LEU A 230 7.64 -12.53 -25.13
CA LEU A 230 9.02 -12.96 -25.33
C LEU A 230 9.56 -12.35 -26.63
N LYS A 231 10.84 -11.92 -26.61
CA LYS A 231 11.55 -11.49 -27.84
C LYS A 231 11.94 -12.73 -28.66
N PRO A 232 12.14 -12.57 -29.98
CA PRO A 232 12.64 -13.66 -30.83
C PRO A 232 13.94 -14.25 -30.27
N GLY A 233 13.96 -15.57 -30.03
CA GLY A 233 15.11 -16.28 -29.44
C GLY A 233 15.20 -16.28 -27.93
N GLU A 234 14.38 -15.51 -27.21
CA GLU A 234 14.31 -15.57 -25.75
C GLU A 234 13.70 -16.90 -25.28
N LYS A 235 14.34 -17.54 -24.31
CA LYS A 235 13.81 -18.73 -23.64
C LYS A 235 13.73 -18.46 -22.15
N PRO A 236 12.57 -18.71 -21.52
CA PRO A 236 12.48 -18.59 -20.06
C PRO A 236 13.35 -19.61 -19.36
N GLU A 237 14.07 -19.15 -18.34
CA GLU A 237 14.82 -20.00 -17.43
C GLU A 237 14.06 -20.08 -16.09
N LYS A 238 14.17 -21.22 -15.39
CA LYS A 238 13.60 -21.35 -14.05
C LYS A 238 14.63 -20.91 -13.01
N ILE A 239 14.25 -19.97 -12.16
CA ILE A 239 15.05 -19.60 -11.00
C ILE A 239 14.25 -19.80 -9.71
N GLY A 240 14.91 -20.31 -8.66
CA GLY A 240 14.33 -20.57 -7.33
C GLY A 240 14.60 -19.42 -6.35
N ARG A 241 14.30 -18.18 -6.73
CA ARG A 241 14.51 -17.00 -5.88
C ARG A 241 13.20 -16.36 -5.48
N ALA A 242 13.21 -15.67 -4.33
CA ALA A 242 12.12 -14.76 -3.98
C ALA A 242 12.10 -13.60 -4.99
N HIS A 243 10.90 -13.21 -5.39
CA HIS A 243 10.69 -12.07 -6.31
C HIS A 243 10.19 -10.90 -5.46
N VAL A 244 11.11 -10.05 -5.07
CA VAL A 244 10.83 -8.86 -4.27
C VAL A 244 11.02 -7.62 -5.12
#